data_8800a2eda7a2f238ffe0e1b71284849f
#
_entry.id   8800a2eda7a2f238ffe0e1b71284849f
#
_cell.length_a   1.000
_cell.length_b   1.000
_cell.length_c   1.000
_cell.angle_alpha   90.00
_cell.angle_beta   90.00
_cell.angle_gamma   90.00
#
_symmetry.space_group_name_H-M   'P 1'
#
loop_
_entity.id
_entity.type
_entity.pdbx_description
1 polymer ?
#
loop_
_entity_poly.entity_id
_entity_poly.type
_entity_poly.pdbx_seq_one_letter_code
_entity_poly.pdbx_strand_id
1 'polypeptide(L)'
;MAMVFGSRLLVLGMAALCAAGSANANQCSVAQPHPLTEEQLALIRGDFAQAEALYRQRITQQPKNYELEAGLVRTLLADQKVDEAESTVKAAQEKAPQSVELLTALAEVEYRQGVPWDEEKTLQAAEQADVCYPRLHLVLARYYRLNSYYATALTEIKLAHQLDPYDPDIRRFWIRTLPLKERIDELKAYLASGDTDVDALRRGQRELSILENRAESQASGCHLASTVTSTEIPFTPIMIDAERIRGWGLDVYFNDHKSRLQVDTGASGLYVSRLVAEHAGLKQISRSEASGIGNKGVQGGYIAYADSIKIGGLEFKNCLVEVSDRRSVVDTDGLIGMDVFAKFLVTLDFPWRMLTLGPLPPYPGTVEAAPSLDTQGESPSSDSDETAAPAKGATAVAVKGPHDRFIAPEMQKWTSVYRIGHNMVVPTALNNKRMRLFIIDTGAQSTSISPSAAREVTKVFSDSNSQVKGVSGNVSNVYVGNSVTFRFAHIQQEHPNVLSFDMSGISKDTGTEISGLIGFDMLGLLVVKIDYRDGLMNFEYSADRGYQHIR
;
A
#
# COMPACT_ATOMS: atom_id res chain seq x y z
N MET A 1 12.07 -38.06 20.22
CA MET A 1 13.09 -37.87 19.17
C MET A 1 12.46 -36.96 18.12
N ALA A 2 12.60 -35.65 18.30
CA ALA A 2 11.94 -34.60 17.50
C ALA A 2 12.94 -34.11 16.47
N MET A 3 12.62 -34.25 15.18
CA MET A 3 13.40 -33.66 14.09
C MET A 3 13.01 -32.19 13.94
N VAL A 4 13.96 -31.33 14.24
CA VAL A 4 13.91 -29.91 13.96
C VAL A 4 14.31 -29.73 12.49
N PHE A 5 13.36 -29.43 11.62
CA PHE A 5 13.65 -28.92 10.27
C PHE A 5 13.88 -27.41 10.35
N GLY A 6 15.16 -27.04 10.28
CA GLY A 6 15.59 -25.66 10.20
C GLY A 6 15.31 -25.04 8.82
N SER A 7 14.46 -24.05 8.75
CA SER A 7 14.31 -23.14 7.59
C SER A 7 15.52 -22.22 7.49
N ARG A 8 16.58 -22.66 6.84
CA ARG A 8 17.74 -21.84 6.48
C ARG A 8 17.94 -21.79 4.96
N LEU A 9 16.96 -21.28 4.19
CA LEU A 9 17.13 -21.25 2.72
C LEU A 9 16.38 -20.11 2.01
N LEU A 10 16.27 -18.93 2.61
CA LEU A 10 15.56 -17.81 1.92
C LEU A 10 16.30 -16.47 1.90
N VAL A 11 17.52 -16.38 2.43
CA VAL A 11 18.24 -15.08 2.50
C VAL A 11 19.38 -14.94 1.49
N LEU A 12 19.77 -16.00 0.80
CA LEU A 12 20.93 -15.99 -0.12
C LEU A 12 20.57 -15.76 -1.61
N GLY A 13 19.29 -15.76 -1.98
CA GLY A 13 18.86 -15.60 -3.38
C GLY A 13 18.87 -14.13 -3.88
N MET A 14 18.55 -13.17 -3.01
CA MET A 14 18.35 -11.77 -3.44
C MET A 14 19.65 -10.97 -3.71
N ALA A 15 20.75 -11.32 -3.08
CA ALA A 15 22.03 -10.61 -3.33
C ALA A 15 22.67 -10.91 -4.69
N ALA A 16 22.25 -11.98 -5.37
CA ALA A 16 22.78 -12.35 -6.68
C ALA A 16 22.09 -11.68 -7.87
N LEU A 17 20.85 -11.18 -7.68
CA LEU A 17 20.05 -10.54 -8.75
C LEU A 17 20.58 -9.17 -9.15
N CYS A 18 21.11 -8.37 -8.20
CA CYS A 18 21.59 -7.01 -8.50
C CYS A 18 22.81 -6.94 -9.44
N ALA A 19 23.53 -8.02 -9.67
CA ALA A 19 24.75 -8.00 -10.46
C ALA A 19 24.57 -8.42 -11.94
N ALA A 20 23.49 -9.11 -12.30
CA ALA A 20 23.30 -9.63 -13.65
C ALA A 20 22.53 -8.65 -14.59
N GLY A 21 21.56 -7.88 -14.07
CA GLY A 21 20.71 -7.03 -14.89
C GLY A 21 21.38 -5.76 -15.43
N SER A 22 22.37 -5.21 -14.74
CA SER A 22 22.97 -3.91 -15.11
C SER A 22 23.96 -3.97 -16.28
N ALA A 23 24.46 -5.15 -16.64
CA ALA A 23 25.47 -5.27 -17.69
C ALA A 23 24.92 -5.26 -19.14
N ASN A 24 23.65 -5.62 -19.34
CA ASN A 24 23.06 -5.78 -20.68
C ASN A 24 22.08 -4.69 -21.12
N ALA A 25 21.55 -3.88 -20.21
CA ALA A 25 20.56 -2.82 -20.52
C ALA A 25 21.08 -1.74 -21.49
N ASN A 26 22.39 -1.53 -21.54
CA ASN A 26 23.03 -0.57 -22.47
C ASN A 26 22.98 -0.99 -23.95
N GLN A 27 22.46 -2.17 -24.28
CA GLN A 27 22.35 -2.68 -25.65
C GLN A 27 20.91 -2.66 -26.18
N CYS A 28 19.93 -2.28 -25.36
CA CYS A 28 18.53 -2.25 -25.74
C CYS A 28 18.20 -1.07 -26.67
N SER A 29 17.36 -1.31 -27.66
CA SER A 29 16.86 -0.25 -28.55
C SER A 29 15.69 0.47 -27.93
N VAL A 30 15.68 1.81 -28.00
CA VAL A 30 14.57 2.64 -27.57
C VAL A 30 13.40 2.52 -28.54
N ALA A 31 12.17 2.42 -28.03
CA ALA A 31 10.97 2.40 -28.86
C ALA A 31 10.87 3.67 -29.71
N GLN A 32 10.48 3.49 -30.97
CA GLN A 32 10.16 4.63 -31.82
C GLN A 32 8.77 5.18 -31.48
N PRO A 33 8.51 6.49 -31.66
CA PRO A 33 7.17 7.04 -31.48
C PRO A 33 6.14 6.24 -32.29
N HIS A 34 5.14 5.73 -31.62
CA HIS A 34 4.05 5.00 -32.25
C HIS A 34 2.71 5.46 -31.68
N PRO A 35 1.68 5.63 -32.51
CA PRO A 35 0.35 5.91 -32.00
C PRO A 35 -0.19 4.68 -31.27
N LEU A 36 -1.02 4.93 -30.26
CA LEU A 36 -1.77 3.85 -29.60
C LEU A 36 -2.72 3.18 -30.61
N THR A 37 -2.80 1.87 -30.53
CA THR A 37 -3.71 1.09 -31.38
C THR A 37 -5.16 1.23 -30.90
N GLU A 38 -6.14 0.83 -31.73
CA GLU A 38 -7.54 0.93 -31.37
C GLU A 38 -7.90 0.11 -30.11
N GLU A 39 -7.31 -1.08 -29.96
CA GLU A 39 -7.50 -1.91 -28.78
C GLU A 39 -6.89 -1.31 -27.53
N GLN A 40 -5.72 -0.66 -27.63
CA GLN A 40 -5.09 0.06 -26.52
C GLN A 40 -5.91 1.28 -26.11
N LEU A 41 -6.41 2.06 -27.08
CA LEU A 41 -7.28 3.19 -26.82
C LEU A 41 -8.61 2.76 -26.16
N ALA A 42 -9.21 1.65 -26.59
CA ALA A 42 -10.41 1.11 -25.96
C ALA A 42 -10.14 0.70 -24.50
N LEU A 43 -9.03 0.00 -24.25
CA LEU A 43 -8.59 -0.37 -22.90
C LEU A 43 -8.41 0.86 -21.99
N ILE A 44 -7.68 1.87 -22.46
CA ILE A 44 -7.40 3.10 -21.70
C ILE A 44 -8.70 3.88 -21.39
N ARG A 45 -9.68 3.85 -22.30
CA ARG A 45 -11.00 4.52 -22.12
C ARG A 45 -11.95 3.74 -21.23
N GLY A 46 -11.56 2.52 -20.79
CA GLY A 46 -12.40 1.65 -19.97
C GLY A 46 -13.48 0.91 -20.77
N ASP A 47 -13.42 0.91 -22.12
CA ASP A 47 -14.28 0.11 -22.96
C ASP A 47 -13.70 -1.31 -23.13
N PHE A 48 -13.74 -2.05 -22.01
CA PHE A 48 -13.10 -3.36 -21.92
C PHE A 48 -13.70 -4.38 -22.90
N ALA A 49 -15.01 -4.31 -23.14
CA ALA A 49 -15.68 -5.21 -24.08
C ALA A 49 -15.19 -4.99 -25.52
N GLN A 50 -15.03 -3.73 -25.94
CA GLN A 50 -14.49 -3.39 -27.25
C GLN A 50 -13.00 -3.78 -27.34
N ALA A 51 -12.21 -3.47 -26.31
CA ALA A 51 -10.78 -3.82 -26.26
C ALA A 51 -10.60 -5.34 -26.39
N GLU A 52 -11.34 -6.13 -25.64
CA GLU A 52 -11.32 -7.59 -25.68
C GLU A 52 -11.65 -8.11 -27.10
N ALA A 53 -12.72 -7.62 -27.72
CA ALA A 53 -13.11 -8.03 -29.06
C ALA A 53 -12.03 -7.73 -30.10
N LEU A 54 -11.42 -6.54 -30.04
CA LEU A 54 -10.33 -6.14 -30.94
C LEU A 54 -9.07 -6.98 -30.74
N TYR A 55 -8.64 -7.21 -29.49
CA TYR A 55 -7.50 -8.10 -29.22
C TYR A 55 -7.74 -9.50 -29.73
N ARG A 56 -8.90 -10.13 -29.47
CA ARG A 56 -9.23 -11.47 -29.98
C ARG A 56 -9.25 -11.52 -31.50
N GLN A 57 -9.76 -10.50 -32.17
CA GLN A 57 -9.72 -10.41 -33.63
C GLN A 57 -8.28 -10.35 -34.15
N ARG A 58 -7.42 -9.53 -33.55
CA ARG A 58 -6.02 -9.38 -33.98
C ARG A 58 -5.19 -10.61 -33.71
N ILE A 59 -5.41 -11.32 -32.60
CA ILE A 59 -4.76 -12.58 -32.28
C ILE A 59 -5.02 -13.62 -33.37
N THR A 60 -6.25 -13.70 -33.92
CA THR A 60 -6.54 -14.61 -35.03
C THR A 60 -5.81 -14.26 -36.32
N GLN A 61 -5.51 -12.98 -36.53
CA GLN A 61 -4.75 -12.51 -37.71
C GLN A 61 -3.23 -12.66 -37.52
N GLN A 62 -2.75 -12.55 -36.29
CA GLN A 62 -1.32 -12.55 -35.92
C GLN A 62 -1.04 -13.51 -34.74
N PRO A 63 -1.21 -14.84 -34.93
CA PRO A 63 -1.20 -15.81 -33.83
C PRO A 63 0.17 -16.06 -33.18
N LYS A 64 1.23 -15.39 -33.66
CA LYS A 64 2.58 -15.43 -33.07
C LYS A 64 2.99 -14.10 -32.47
N ASN A 65 2.12 -13.12 -32.46
CA ASN A 65 2.35 -11.83 -31.81
C ASN A 65 1.84 -11.90 -30.37
N TYR A 66 2.69 -12.37 -29.45
CA TYR A 66 2.33 -12.61 -28.05
C TYR A 66 2.07 -11.30 -27.26
N GLU A 67 2.49 -10.14 -27.77
CA GLU A 67 2.07 -8.85 -27.21
C GLU A 67 0.54 -8.65 -27.28
N LEU A 68 -0.14 -9.21 -28.28
CA LEU A 68 -1.59 -9.16 -28.39
C LEU A 68 -2.28 -10.01 -27.32
N GLU A 69 -1.75 -11.22 -27.05
CA GLU A 69 -2.24 -12.05 -25.93
C GLU A 69 -1.99 -11.36 -24.59
N ALA A 70 -0.80 -10.77 -24.38
CA ALA A 70 -0.51 -9.99 -23.18
C ALA A 70 -1.44 -8.80 -23.03
N GLY A 71 -1.78 -8.09 -24.14
CA GLY A 71 -2.76 -7.02 -24.17
C GLY A 71 -4.17 -7.48 -23.80
N LEU A 72 -4.59 -8.66 -24.31
CA LEU A 72 -5.86 -9.29 -23.92
C LEU A 72 -5.89 -9.61 -22.42
N VAL A 73 -4.82 -10.19 -21.88
CA VAL A 73 -4.70 -10.50 -20.44
C VAL A 73 -4.86 -9.22 -19.60
N ARG A 74 -4.18 -8.14 -19.96
CA ARG A 74 -4.31 -6.83 -19.29
C ARG A 74 -5.73 -6.28 -19.35
N THR A 75 -6.41 -6.47 -20.50
CA THR A 75 -7.82 -6.07 -20.67
C THR A 75 -8.72 -6.85 -19.72
N LEU A 76 -8.55 -8.17 -19.64
CA LEU A 76 -9.33 -9.03 -18.74
C LEU A 76 -9.07 -8.68 -17.27
N LEU A 77 -7.81 -8.39 -16.87
CA LEU A 77 -7.48 -7.93 -15.52
C LEU A 77 -8.15 -6.59 -15.20
N ALA A 78 -8.18 -5.66 -16.13
CA ALA A 78 -8.86 -4.37 -15.97
C ALA A 78 -10.37 -4.54 -15.80
N ASP A 79 -10.97 -5.50 -16.53
CA ASP A 79 -12.40 -5.88 -16.45
C ASP A 79 -12.72 -6.82 -15.26
N GLN A 80 -11.77 -7.04 -14.34
CA GLN A 80 -11.92 -7.90 -13.16
C GLN A 80 -12.16 -9.40 -13.48
N LYS A 81 -11.86 -9.85 -14.70
CA LYS A 81 -11.97 -11.25 -15.16
C LYS A 81 -10.68 -12.01 -14.90
N VAL A 82 -10.27 -12.12 -13.63
CA VAL A 82 -8.93 -12.63 -13.22
C VAL A 82 -8.75 -14.10 -13.64
N ASP A 83 -9.77 -14.95 -13.45
CA ASP A 83 -9.69 -16.38 -13.81
C ASP A 83 -9.57 -16.58 -15.32
N GLU A 84 -10.26 -15.72 -16.12
CA GLU A 84 -10.15 -15.75 -17.56
C GLU A 84 -8.79 -15.23 -18.04
N ALA A 85 -8.24 -14.21 -17.40
CA ALA A 85 -6.89 -13.72 -17.65
C ALA A 85 -5.85 -14.82 -17.41
N GLU A 86 -5.95 -15.53 -16.27
CA GLU A 86 -5.05 -16.65 -15.94
C GLU A 86 -5.14 -17.77 -16.97
N SER A 87 -6.34 -18.23 -17.31
CA SER A 87 -6.52 -19.28 -18.30
C SER A 87 -6.01 -18.88 -19.69
N THR A 88 -6.20 -17.61 -20.06
CA THR A 88 -5.73 -17.05 -21.35
C THR A 88 -4.21 -17.06 -21.43
N VAL A 89 -3.51 -16.54 -20.41
CA VAL A 89 -2.05 -16.48 -20.43
C VAL A 89 -1.43 -17.88 -20.37
N LYS A 90 -1.97 -18.80 -19.58
CA LYS A 90 -1.47 -20.18 -19.49
C LYS A 90 -1.63 -20.92 -20.82
N ALA A 91 -2.77 -20.78 -21.50
CA ALA A 91 -2.98 -21.40 -22.82
C ALA A 91 -2.03 -20.81 -23.90
N ALA A 92 -1.67 -19.54 -23.80
CA ALA A 92 -0.69 -18.94 -24.70
C ALA A 92 0.75 -19.41 -24.37
N GLN A 93 1.09 -19.55 -23.09
CA GLN A 93 2.41 -20.05 -22.65
C GLN A 93 2.68 -21.50 -23.06
N GLU A 94 1.66 -22.35 -23.18
CA GLU A 94 1.85 -23.70 -23.73
C GLU A 94 2.47 -23.67 -25.15
N LYS A 95 2.24 -22.60 -25.92
CA LYS A 95 2.78 -22.41 -27.27
C LYS A 95 4.13 -21.70 -27.28
N ALA A 96 4.37 -20.82 -26.30
CA ALA A 96 5.58 -20.00 -26.20
C ALA A 96 6.01 -19.81 -24.73
N PRO A 97 6.55 -20.83 -24.06
CA PRO A 97 6.85 -20.79 -22.63
C PRO A 97 7.95 -19.80 -22.25
N GLN A 98 8.74 -19.33 -23.21
CA GLN A 98 9.83 -18.37 -22.99
C GLN A 98 9.52 -16.98 -23.55
N SER A 99 8.26 -16.69 -23.93
CA SER A 99 7.88 -15.34 -24.36
C SER A 99 7.90 -14.40 -23.16
N VAL A 100 8.71 -13.35 -23.23
CA VAL A 100 8.81 -12.33 -22.17
C VAL A 100 7.48 -11.60 -21.98
N GLU A 101 6.73 -11.38 -23.07
CA GLU A 101 5.42 -10.74 -23.02
C GLU A 101 4.41 -11.55 -22.20
N LEU A 102 4.40 -12.89 -22.41
CA LEU A 102 3.51 -13.79 -21.68
C LEU A 102 3.97 -14.04 -20.25
N LEU A 103 5.27 -14.13 -19.99
CA LEU A 103 5.81 -14.21 -18.64
C LEU A 103 5.48 -12.94 -17.84
N THR A 104 5.67 -11.77 -18.44
CA THR A 104 5.31 -10.49 -17.80
C THR A 104 3.81 -10.40 -17.53
N ALA A 105 2.98 -10.81 -18.49
CA ALA A 105 1.53 -10.85 -18.31
C ALA A 105 1.08 -11.84 -17.22
N LEU A 106 1.75 -13.00 -17.10
CA LEU A 106 1.50 -13.96 -16.01
C LEU A 106 1.87 -13.35 -14.65
N ALA A 107 2.99 -12.64 -14.54
CA ALA A 107 3.37 -11.93 -13.31
C ALA A 107 2.30 -10.88 -12.91
N GLU A 108 1.72 -10.15 -13.88
CA GLU A 108 0.60 -9.23 -13.61
C GLU A 108 -0.65 -9.97 -13.09
N VAL A 109 -0.93 -11.18 -13.60
CA VAL A 109 -2.02 -12.04 -13.09
C VAL A 109 -1.72 -12.50 -11.65
N GLU A 110 -0.53 -13.00 -11.39
CA GLU A 110 -0.09 -13.48 -10.06
C GLU A 110 -0.12 -12.35 -9.01
N TYR A 111 0.31 -11.14 -9.38
CA TYR A 111 0.10 -9.96 -8.53
C TYR A 111 -1.39 -9.74 -8.25
N ARG A 112 -2.23 -9.77 -9.27
CA ARG A 112 -3.67 -9.57 -9.13
C ARG A 112 -4.35 -10.62 -8.26
N GLN A 113 -3.84 -11.86 -8.28
CA GLN A 113 -4.31 -12.98 -7.45
C GLN A 113 -3.77 -12.93 -6.00
N GLY A 114 -2.90 -11.98 -5.66
CA GLY A 114 -2.31 -11.88 -4.33
C GLY A 114 -1.31 -12.99 -4.01
N VAL A 115 -0.52 -13.40 -4.98
CA VAL A 115 0.53 -14.44 -4.83
C VAL A 115 1.92 -13.92 -5.22
N PRO A 116 2.42 -12.87 -4.53
CA PRO A 116 3.68 -12.21 -4.89
C PRO A 116 4.91 -13.12 -4.81
N TRP A 117 4.84 -14.24 -4.11
CA TRP A 117 5.89 -15.27 -4.08
C TRP A 117 5.96 -16.12 -5.35
N ASP A 118 4.89 -16.19 -6.14
CA ASP A 118 4.89 -16.83 -7.47
C ASP A 118 5.26 -15.79 -8.54
N GLU A 119 4.76 -14.55 -8.43
CA GLU A 119 5.17 -13.40 -9.24
C GLU A 119 6.69 -13.22 -9.29
N GLU A 120 7.40 -13.37 -8.14
CA GLU A 120 8.86 -13.28 -8.07
C GLU A 120 9.55 -14.27 -9.03
N LYS A 121 9.10 -15.53 -9.01
CA LYS A 121 9.68 -16.58 -9.85
C LYS A 121 9.43 -16.33 -11.33
N THR A 122 8.22 -15.86 -11.63
CA THR A 122 7.81 -15.55 -13.01
C THR A 122 8.59 -14.36 -13.55
N LEU A 123 8.80 -13.32 -12.75
CA LEU A 123 9.64 -12.17 -13.12
C LEU A 123 11.09 -12.57 -13.36
N GLN A 124 11.67 -13.44 -12.52
CA GLN A 124 13.02 -13.97 -12.74
C GLN A 124 13.14 -14.73 -14.07
N ALA A 125 12.11 -15.48 -14.46
CA ALA A 125 12.07 -16.14 -15.75
C ALA A 125 11.94 -15.14 -16.93
N ALA A 126 11.15 -14.08 -16.74
CA ALA A 126 10.99 -13.01 -17.74
C ALA A 126 12.30 -12.24 -17.99
N GLU A 127 13.05 -11.92 -16.93
CA GLU A 127 14.38 -11.28 -17.04
C GLU A 127 15.38 -12.16 -17.82
N GLN A 128 15.32 -13.49 -17.63
CA GLN A 128 16.17 -14.42 -18.38
C GLN A 128 15.76 -14.54 -19.85
N ALA A 129 14.49 -14.29 -20.17
CA ALA A 129 13.98 -14.37 -21.54
C ALA A 129 14.36 -13.14 -22.37
N ASP A 130 14.09 -11.93 -21.89
CA ASP A 130 14.49 -10.68 -22.55
C ASP A 130 14.47 -9.49 -21.59
N VAL A 131 15.64 -8.98 -21.24
CA VAL A 131 15.79 -7.78 -20.38
C VAL A 131 15.50 -6.47 -21.13
N CYS A 132 15.25 -6.49 -22.44
CA CYS A 132 14.94 -5.29 -23.19
C CYS A 132 13.43 -5.02 -23.32
N TYR A 133 12.58 -5.84 -22.75
CA TYR A 133 11.13 -5.64 -22.78
C TYR A 133 10.69 -4.58 -21.77
N PRO A 134 10.19 -3.39 -22.23
CA PRO A 134 9.95 -2.24 -21.36
C PRO A 134 8.95 -2.53 -20.23
N ARG A 135 7.89 -3.27 -20.55
CA ARG A 135 6.83 -3.58 -19.58
C ARG A 135 7.31 -4.50 -18.45
N LEU A 136 8.29 -5.36 -18.69
CA LEU A 136 8.93 -6.14 -17.64
C LEU A 136 9.47 -5.22 -16.54
N HIS A 137 10.18 -4.15 -16.91
CA HIS A 137 10.74 -3.19 -15.96
C HIS A 137 9.67 -2.40 -15.19
N LEU A 138 8.51 -2.12 -15.81
CA LEU A 138 7.37 -1.56 -15.10
C LEU A 138 6.85 -2.53 -14.02
N VAL A 139 6.71 -3.81 -14.35
CA VAL A 139 6.21 -4.82 -13.40
C VAL A 139 7.24 -5.08 -12.30
N LEU A 140 8.53 -5.15 -12.65
CA LEU A 140 9.64 -5.23 -11.68
C LEU A 140 9.64 -4.02 -10.73
N ALA A 141 9.44 -2.80 -11.24
CA ALA A 141 9.36 -1.60 -10.38
C ALA A 141 8.20 -1.70 -9.38
N ARG A 142 7.03 -2.23 -9.79
CA ARG A 142 5.89 -2.49 -8.89
C ARG A 142 6.23 -3.54 -7.85
N TYR A 143 6.82 -4.65 -8.26
CA TYR A 143 7.25 -5.74 -7.38
C TYR A 143 8.27 -5.28 -6.34
N TYR A 144 9.30 -4.51 -6.75
CA TYR A 144 10.30 -3.97 -5.84
C TYR A 144 9.71 -2.96 -4.84
N ARG A 145 8.78 -2.09 -5.28
CA ARG A 145 8.06 -1.20 -4.35
C ARG A 145 7.24 -1.97 -3.31
N LEU A 146 6.54 -3.01 -3.74
CA LEU A 146 5.78 -3.90 -2.86
C LEU A 146 6.67 -4.47 -1.74
N ASN A 147 7.92 -4.72 -2.05
CA ASN A 147 8.93 -5.29 -1.16
C ASN A 147 9.82 -4.24 -0.47
N SER A 148 9.49 -2.94 -0.54
CA SER A 148 10.28 -1.83 0.04
C SER A 148 11.71 -1.69 -0.51
N TYR A 149 11.94 -2.09 -1.77
CA TYR A 149 13.18 -1.86 -2.52
C TYR A 149 13.00 -0.62 -3.42
N TYR A 150 12.97 0.57 -2.81
CA TYR A 150 12.57 1.79 -3.51
C TYR A 150 13.63 2.33 -4.47
N ALA A 151 14.93 2.18 -4.14
CA ALA A 151 16.01 2.58 -5.04
C ALA A 151 16.06 1.70 -6.29
N THR A 152 15.95 0.38 -6.11
CA THR A 152 15.85 -0.57 -7.21
C THR A 152 14.59 -0.31 -8.04
N ALA A 153 13.44 -0.12 -7.42
CA ALA A 153 12.20 0.22 -8.13
C ALA A 153 12.32 1.50 -8.97
N LEU A 154 13.02 2.52 -8.45
CA LEU A 154 13.29 3.76 -9.20
C LEU A 154 14.20 3.50 -10.41
N THR A 155 15.17 2.60 -10.28
CA THR A 155 16.05 2.20 -11.39
C THR A 155 15.26 1.50 -12.48
N GLU A 156 14.40 0.57 -12.11
CA GLU A 156 13.56 -0.19 -13.03
C GLU A 156 12.58 0.71 -13.81
N ILE A 157 11.88 1.63 -13.11
CA ILE A 157 10.93 2.50 -13.81
C ILE A 157 11.62 3.52 -14.71
N LYS A 158 12.83 4.00 -14.37
CA LYS A 158 13.63 4.84 -15.25
C LYS A 158 14.04 4.07 -16.51
N LEU A 159 14.44 2.81 -16.36
CA LEU A 159 14.77 1.96 -17.49
C LEU A 159 13.55 1.67 -18.37
N ALA A 160 12.40 1.33 -17.76
CA ALA A 160 11.15 1.18 -18.51
C ALA A 160 10.84 2.42 -19.37
N HIS A 161 10.92 3.61 -18.76
CA HIS A 161 10.66 4.86 -19.45
C HIS A 161 11.73 5.22 -20.51
N GLN A 162 12.98 4.83 -20.31
CA GLN A 162 14.02 4.97 -21.34
C GLN A 162 13.77 4.05 -22.54
N LEU A 163 13.27 2.84 -22.30
CA LEU A 163 12.98 1.87 -23.36
C LEU A 163 11.70 2.22 -24.12
N ASP A 164 10.64 2.61 -23.40
CA ASP A 164 9.37 3.04 -24.00
C ASP A 164 8.73 4.21 -23.23
N PRO A 165 9.02 5.46 -23.61
CA PRO A 165 8.40 6.64 -23.01
C PRO A 165 6.95 6.88 -23.49
N TYR A 166 6.45 6.10 -24.44
CA TYR A 166 5.12 6.27 -25.05
C TYR A 166 4.06 5.36 -24.41
N ASP A 167 4.44 4.27 -23.70
CA ASP A 167 3.51 3.45 -22.93
C ASP A 167 2.87 4.29 -21.80
N PRO A 168 1.53 4.45 -21.78
CA PRO A 168 0.84 5.29 -20.80
C PRO A 168 1.02 4.84 -19.35
N ASP A 169 1.11 3.52 -19.09
CA ASP A 169 1.29 2.99 -17.74
C ASP A 169 2.70 3.25 -17.22
N ILE A 170 3.71 3.08 -18.09
CA ILE A 170 5.10 3.40 -17.78
C ILE A 170 5.25 4.90 -17.50
N ARG A 171 4.71 5.73 -18.39
CA ARG A 171 4.77 7.19 -18.25
C ARG A 171 4.09 7.66 -16.97
N ARG A 172 2.91 7.15 -16.66
CA ARG A 172 2.17 7.51 -15.45
C ARG A 172 2.92 7.12 -14.17
N PHE A 173 3.55 5.95 -14.13
CA PHE A 173 4.34 5.53 -12.98
C PHE A 173 5.63 6.35 -12.86
N TRP A 174 6.31 6.62 -13.96
CA TRP A 174 7.52 7.44 -14.00
C TRP A 174 7.29 8.87 -13.53
N ILE A 175 6.20 9.53 -13.95
CA ILE A 175 5.82 10.89 -13.53
C ILE A 175 5.82 11.01 -12.00
N ARG A 176 5.37 10.00 -11.29
CA ARG A 176 5.32 10.00 -9.81
C ARG A 176 6.70 9.96 -9.15
N THR A 177 7.75 9.67 -9.88
CA THR A 177 9.12 9.62 -9.38
C THR A 177 9.88 10.93 -9.63
N LEU A 178 9.27 11.90 -10.31
CA LEU A 178 9.89 13.17 -10.65
C LEU A 178 9.85 14.17 -9.49
N PRO A 179 10.84 15.08 -9.41
CA PRO A 179 10.80 16.22 -8.53
C PRO A 179 9.52 17.06 -8.73
N LEU A 180 9.04 17.74 -7.70
CA LEU A 180 7.74 18.41 -7.67
C LEU A 180 7.44 19.26 -8.91
N LYS A 181 8.35 20.11 -9.33
CA LYS A 181 8.15 20.99 -10.49
C LYS A 181 8.01 20.19 -11.79
N GLU A 182 8.93 19.25 -12.03
CA GLU A 182 8.90 18.38 -13.22
C GLU A 182 7.67 17.49 -13.22
N ARG A 183 7.28 16.97 -12.03
CA ARG A 183 6.07 16.17 -11.85
C ARG A 183 4.80 16.95 -12.24
N ILE A 184 4.69 18.21 -11.84
CA ILE A 184 3.58 19.09 -12.23
C ILE A 184 3.53 19.26 -13.74
N ASP A 185 4.66 19.60 -14.38
CA ASP A 185 4.72 19.87 -15.81
C ASP A 185 4.40 18.62 -16.63
N GLU A 186 4.99 17.47 -16.28
CA GLU A 186 4.74 16.20 -16.96
C GLU A 186 3.33 15.67 -16.72
N LEU A 187 2.78 15.84 -15.49
CA LEU A 187 1.40 15.44 -15.21
C LEU A 187 0.39 16.27 -16.02
N LYS A 188 0.63 17.59 -16.17
CA LYS A 188 -0.17 18.45 -17.05
C LYS A 188 -0.16 17.95 -18.49
N ALA A 189 1.03 17.67 -19.01
CA ALA A 189 1.21 17.17 -20.36
C ALA A 189 0.52 15.80 -20.56
N TYR A 190 0.63 14.90 -19.56
CA TYR A 190 -0.05 13.61 -19.59
C TYR A 190 -1.58 13.73 -19.60
N LEU A 191 -2.14 14.59 -18.74
CA LEU A 191 -3.59 14.80 -18.68
C LEU A 191 -4.14 15.51 -19.94
N ALA A 192 -3.34 16.32 -20.62
CA ALA A 192 -3.71 16.99 -21.85
C ALA A 192 -3.66 16.07 -23.09
N SER A 193 -2.97 14.92 -23.04
CA SER A 193 -2.88 14.00 -24.17
C SER A 193 -4.23 13.33 -24.52
N GLY A 194 -5.16 13.27 -23.56
CA GLY A 194 -6.45 12.60 -23.73
C GLY A 194 -6.39 11.07 -23.70
N ASP A 195 -5.23 10.50 -23.42
CA ASP A 195 -4.98 9.05 -23.36
C ASP A 195 -5.28 8.50 -21.97
N THR A 196 -6.49 8.80 -21.44
CA THR A 196 -6.88 8.33 -20.10
C THR A 196 -8.41 8.25 -19.97
N ASP A 197 -8.88 7.35 -19.12
CA ASP A 197 -10.31 7.26 -18.80
C ASP A 197 -10.79 8.45 -17.94
N VAL A 198 -12.11 8.67 -17.90
CA VAL A 198 -12.71 9.81 -17.20
C VAL A 198 -12.37 9.81 -15.69
N ASP A 199 -12.34 8.65 -15.06
CA ASP A 199 -12.07 8.55 -13.62
C ASP A 199 -10.59 8.75 -13.34
N ALA A 200 -9.69 8.22 -14.18
CA ALA A 200 -8.27 8.47 -14.09
C ALA A 200 -7.96 9.97 -14.36
N LEU A 201 -8.65 10.60 -15.31
CA LEU A 201 -8.54 12.04 -15.56
C LEU A 201 -8.94 12.85 -14.31
N ARG A 202 -10.07 12.52 -13.69
CA ARG A 202 -10.50 13.20 -12.44
C ARG A 202 -9.52 13.02 -11.30
N ARG A 203 -8.98 11.80 -11.12
CA ARG A 203 -7.95 11.54 -10.09
C ARG A 203 -6.68 12.33 -10.38
N GLY A 204 -6.21 12.33 -11.62
CA GLY A 204 -5.04 13.09 -12.03
C GLY A 204 -5.21 14.61 -11.89
N GLN A 205 -6.37 15.16 -12.21
CA GLN A 205 -6.67 16.59 -11.99
C GLN A 205 -6.66 16.96 -10.50
N ARG A 206 -7.16 16.08 -9.62
CA ARG A 206 -7.09 16.28 -8.15
C ARG A 206 -5.64 16.22 -7.67
N GLU A 207 -4.87 15.23 -8.10
CA GLU A 207 -3.43 15.13 -7.79
C GLU A 207 -2.70 16.40 -8.23
N LEU A 208 -2.93 16.86 -9.46
CA LEU A 208 -2.33 18.09 -9.98
C LEU A 208 -2.65 19.31 -9.12
N SER A 209 -3.93 19.48 -8.73
CA SER A 209 -4.34 20.59 -7.86
C SER A 209 -3.62 20.56 -6.50
N ILE A 210 -3.41 19.39 -5.90
CA ILE A 210 -2.67 19.24 -4.65
C ILE A 210 -1.19 19.62 -4.84
N LEU A 211 -0.56 19.14 -5.91
CA LEU A 211 0.85 19.44 -6.22
C LEU A 211 1.07 20.94 -6.50
N GLU A 212 0.16 21.59 -7.24
CA GLU A 212 0.23 23.02 -7.52
C GLU A 212 0.07 23.86 -6.24
N ASN A 213 -0.91 23.53 -5.39
CA ASN A 213 -1.08 24.20 -4.10
C ASN A 213 0.16 24.03 -3.20
N ARG A 214 0.80 22.86 -3.24
CA ARG A 214 2.05 22.60 -2.51
C ARG A 214 3.20 23.47 -3.05
N ALA A 215 3.31 23.61 -4.37
CA ALA A 215 4.33 24.44 -5.00
C ALA A 215 4.12 25.94 -4.74
N GLU A 216 2.87 26.42 -4.74
CA GLU A 216 2.53 27.82 -4.52
C GLU A 216 2.69 28.26 -3.06
N SER A 217 2.44 27.36 -2.11
CA SER A 217 2.43 27.71 -0.69
C SER A 217 3.79 28.17 -0.15
N GLN A 218 4.90 27.99 -0.88
CA GLN A 218 6.30 28.28 -0.47
C GLN A 218 6.62 27.87 0.99
N ALA A 219 5.61 27.32 1.66
CA ALA A 219 5.75 26.84 3.00
C ALA A 219 6.61 25.57 2.93
N SER A 220 7.60 25.50 3.79
CA SER A 220 8.20 24.19 4.11
C SER A 220 7.05 23.21 4.31
N GLY A 221 7.05 22.09 3.58
CA GLY A 221 5.98 21.08 3.68
C GLY A 221 5.76 20.65 5.12
N CYS A 222 4.89 19.67 5.34
CA CYS A 222 4.67 19.12 6.67
C CYS A 222 5.99 18.67 7.29
N HIS A 223 6.39 19.26 8.41
CA HIS A 223 7.67 18.99 9.07
C HIS A 223 7.54 18.98 10.60
N LEU A 224 8.41 18.19 11.24
CA LEU A 224 8.54 18.15 12.68
C LEU A 224 9.19 19.45 13.17
N ALA A 225 8.47 20.23 13.98
CA ALA A 225 8.96 21.47 14.56
C ALA A 225 9.57 21.27 15.95
N SER A 226 9.19 20.20 16.66
CA SER A 226 9.79 19.86 17.96
C SER A 226 11.14 19.18 17.78
N THR A 227 12.02 19.29 18.78
CA THR A 227 13.33 18.63 18.80
C THR A 227 13.26 17.20 19.33
N VAL A 228 12.09 16.70 19.64
CA VAL A 228 11.86 15.37 20.21
C VAL A 228 12.04 14.31 19.14
N THR A 229 12.96 13.38 19.34
CA THR A 229 13.24 12.25 18.44
C THR A 229 12.59 10.94 18.89
N SER A 230 12.09 10.90 20.14
CA SER A 230 11.34 9.76 20.69
C SER A 230 10.29 10.25 21.67
N THR A 231 9.15 9.55 21.73
CA THR A 231 8.06 9.90 22.65
C THR A 231 7.23 8.66 22.98
N GLU A 232 6.63 8.69 24.18
CA GLU A 232 5.64 7.72 24.62
C GLU A 232 4.29 8.42 24.78
N ILE A 233 3.23 7.86 24.21
CA ILE A 233 1.90 8.46 24.16
C ILE A 233 0.89 7.42 24.64
N PRO A 234 0.19 7.63 25.75
CA PRO A 234 -0.80 6.69 26.24
C PRO A 234 -1.99 6.62 25.29
N PHE A 235 -2.46 5.41 25.01
CA PHE A 235 -3.73 5.21 24.32
C PHE A 235 -4.90 5.59 25.21
N THR A 236 -5.91 6.19 24.59
CA THR A 236 -7.19 6.45 25.21
C THR A 236 -8.24 5.50 24.65
N PRO A 237 -9.07 4.83 25.47
CA PRO A 237 -10.07 3.91 24.96
C PRO A 237 -11.14 4.66 24.15
N ILE A 238 -11.53 4.06 23.02
CA ILE A 238 -12.71 4.43 22.26
C ILE A 238 -13.79 3.41 22.60
N MET A 239 -14.88 3.85 23.20
CA MET A 239 -15.93 2.98 23.72
C MET A 239 -17.02 2.76 22.69
N ILE A 240 -17.57 1.55 22.62
CA ILE A 240 -18.84 1.26 21.93
C ILE A 240 -20.00 1.64 22.86
N ASP A 241 -19.87 1.24 24.11
CA ASP A 241 -20.80 1.50 25.21
C ASP A 241 -20.03 1.58 26.55
N ALA A 242 -20.72 1.59 27.68
CA ALA A 242 -20.09 1.77 29.00
C ALA A 242 -19.09 0.65 29.38
N GLU A 243 -19.16 -0.52 28.74
CA GLU A 243 -18.41 -1.71 29.14
C GLU A 243 -17.48 -2.22 28.04
N ARG A 244 -17.73 -1.85 26.75
CA ARG A 244 -17.01 -2.44 25.61
C ARG A 244 -16.14 -1.40 24.90
N ILE A 245 -14.86 -1.73 24.81
CA ILE A 245 -13.88 -0.98 24.04
C ILE A 245 -14.01 -1.38 22.56
N ARG A 246 -14.09 -0.38 21.68
CA ARG A 246 -14.04 -0.53 20.23
C ARG A 246 -12.60 -0.66 19.72
N GLY A 247 -11.70 0.08 20.31
CA GLY A 247 -10.30 0.21 19.92
C GLY A 247 -9.60 1.29 20.73
N TRP A 248 -8.42 1.67 20.32
CA TRP A 248 -7.61 2.67 20.99
C TRP A 248 -7.52 3.93 20.16
N GLY A 249 -7.48 5.08 20.82
CA GLY A 249 -7.33 6.40 20.22
C GLY A 249 -6.11 7.14 20.75
N LEU A 250 -5.70 8.15 20.01
CA LEU A 250 -4.73 9.16 20.42
C LEU A 250 -5.41 10.50 20.55
N ASP A 251 -5.04 11.27 21.57
CA ASP A 251 -5.41 12.66 21.67
C ASP A 251 -4.50 13.49 20.74
N VAL A 252 -5.10 14.10 19.72
CA VAL A 252 -4.44 14.91 18.69
C VAL A 252 -4.98 16.33 18.76
N TYR A 253 -4.10 17.32 18.71
CA TYR A 253 -4.48 18.73 18.73
C TYR A 253 -4.24 19.32 17.33
N PHE A 254 -5.31 19.78 16.69
CA PHE A 254 -5.28 20.52 15.44
C PHE A 254 -5.46 22.00 15.73
N ASN A 255 -4.46 22.84 15.45
CA ASN A 255 -4.52 24.28 15.77
C ASN A 255 -5.02 24.54 17.21
N ASP A 256 -4.50 23.78 18.19
CA ASP A 256 -4.88 23.78 19.61
C ASP A 256 -6.28 23.21 19.94
N HIS A 257 -7.07 22.77 18.95
CA HIS A 257 -8.32 22.04 19.19
C HIS A 257 -8.05 20.56 19.41
N LYS A 258 -8.43 20.04 20.59
CA LYS A 258 -8.27 18.64 20.96
C LYS A 258 -9.32 17.75 20.28
N SER A 259 -8.86 16.69 19.66
CA SER A 259 -9.69 15.62 19.08
C SER A 259 -9.14 14.26 19.44
N ARG A 260 -9.99 13.23 19.44
CA ARG A 260 -9.58 11.85 19.67
C ARG A 260 -9.73 11.03 18.42
N LEU A 261 -8.58 10.64 17.83
CA LEU A 261 -8.55 9.85 16.61
C LEU A 261 -8.29 8.38 16.92
N GLN A 262 -9.05 7.48 16.28
CA GLN A 262 -8.84 6.04 16.40
C GLN A 262 -7.54 5.65 15.71
N VAL A 263 -6.70 4.87 16.39
CA VAL A 263 -5.49 4.25 15.83
C VAL A 263 -5.89 3.20 14.83
N ASP A 264 -5.48 3.37 13.59
CA ASP A 264 -5.92 2.55 12.45
C ASP A 264 -4.76 2.30 11.48
N THR A 265 -4.17 1.10 11.53
CA THR A 265 -3.08 0.73 10.61
C THR A 265 -3.58 0.41 9.20
N GLY A 266 -4.89 0.26 9.00
CA GLY A 266 -5.55 0.11 7.70
C GLY A 266 -5.96 1.45 7.07
N ALA A 267 -5.83 2.57 7.81
CA ALA A 267 -6.07 3.92 7.29
C ALA A 267 -4.76 4.61 6.88
N SER A 268 -4.88 5.63 6.05
CA SER A 268 -3.78 6.49 5.63
C SER A 268 -3.89 7.89 6.21
N GLY A 269 -2.77 8.43 6.69
CA GLY A 269 -2.67 9.81 7.09
C GLY A 269 -3.60 10.18 8.27
N LEU A 270 -4.11 11.40 8.22
CA LEU A 270 -5.05 11.94 9.20
C LEU A 270 -6.40 12.17 8.51
N TYR A 271 -7.40 11.42 8.89
CA TYR A 271 -8.76 11.52 8.36
C TYR A 271 -9.73 11.93 9.47
N VAL A 272 -10.27 13.16 9.39
CA VAL A 272 -11.10 13.73 10.46
C VAL A 272 -12.52 14.04 9.98
N SER A 273 -13.43 14.18 10.92
CA SER A 273 -14.78 14.61 10.64
C SER A 273 -14.83 16.11 10.30
N ARG A 274 -15.88 16.51 9.58
CA ARG A 274 -16.15 17.93 9.30
C ARG A 274 -16.22 18.75 10.59
N LEU A 275 -16.78 18.20 11.64
CA LEU A 275 -16.93 18.90 12.92
C LEU A 275 -15.57 19.25 13.55
N VAL A 276 -14.61 18.32 13.50
CA VAL A 276 -13.23 18.57 13.95
C VAL A 276 -12.59 19.69 13.12
N ALA A 277 -12.72 19.62 11.79
CA ALA A 277 -12.13 20.60 10.89
C ALA A 277 -12.71 22.02 11.13
N GLU A 278 -14.03 22.12 11.32
CA GLU A 278 -14.71 23.39 11.63
C GLU A 278 -14.23 23.97 12.97
N HIS A 279 -14.16 23.17 14.04
CA HIS A 279 -13.73 23.62 15.37
C HIS A 279 -12.24 23.98 15.40
N ALA A 280 -11.40 23.26 14.68
CA ALA A 280 -9.96 23.53 14.59
C ALA A 280 -9.60 24.63 13.58
N GLY A 281 -10.57 25.15 12.83
CA GLY A 281 -10.36 26.19 11.82
C GLY A 281 -9.44 25.72 10.67
N LEU A 282 -9.54 24.46 10.26
CA LEU A 282 -8.72 23.94 9.17
C LEU A 282 -9.10 24.59 7.84
N LYS A 283 -8.08 24.99 7.06
CA LYS A 283 -8.26 25.72 5.80
C LYS A 283 -8.38 24.73 4.63
N GLN A 284 -9.58 24.67 4.02
CA GLN A 284 -9.81 23.82 2.84
C GLN A 284 -8.93 24.24 1.66
N ILE A 285 -8.32 23.25 0.98
CA ILE A 285 -7.50 23.43 -0.22
C ILE A 285 -8.22 22.91 -1.46
N SER A 286 -8.60 21.63 -1.44
CA SER A 286 -9.19 20.95 -2.59
C SER A 286 -10.25 19.94 -2.15
N ARG A 287 -11.14 19.55 -3.08
CA ARG A 287 -12.06 18.43 -2.86
C ARG A 287 -11.31 17.12 -2.89
N SER A 288 -11.73 16.18 -2.03
CA SER A 288 -11.24 14.80 -2.01
C SER A 288 -12.39 13.81 -1.97
N GLU A 289 -12.05 12.56 -2.15
CA GLU A 289 -12.94 11.42 -2.03
C GLU A 289 -12.20 10.33 -1.27
N ALA A 290 -12.85 9.76 -0.26
CA ALA A 290 -12.34 8.63 0.50
C ALA A 290 -13.14 7.36 0.20
N SER A 291 -12.46 6.24 0.06
CA SER A 291 -13.06 4.90 -0.02
C SER A 291 -12.67 4.07 1.21
N GLY A 292 -13.42 3.03 1.46
CA GLY A 292 -13.15 2.09 2.55
C GLY A 292 -14.23 1.03 2.63
N ILE A 293 -14.23 0.24 3.70
CA ILE A 293 -15.21 -0.82 3.91
C ILE A 293 -16.62 -0.24 3.97
N GLY A 294 -17.55 -0.86 3.23
CA GLY A 294 -18.97 -0.54 3.18
C GLY A 294 -19.53 -0.45 1.76
N ASN A 295 -20.88 -0.46 1.64
CA ASN A 295 -21.56 -0.55 0.34
C ASN A 295 -22.02 0.80 -0.24
N LYS A 296 -21.68 1.92 0.41
CA LYS A 296 -22.05 3.27 -0.06
C LYS A 296 -21.08 3.88 -1.08
N GLY A 297 -20.05 3.12 -1.47
CA GLY A 297 -19.04 3.59 -2.41
C GLY A 297 -18.20 4.74 -1.84
N VAL A 298 -17.64 5.51 -2.74
CA VAL A 298 -16.76 6.65 -2.41
C VAL A 298 -17.52 7.72 -1.64
N GLN A 299 -16.90 8.26 -0.58
CA GLN A 299 -17.45 9.31 0.26
C GLN A 299 -16.78 10.65 -0.04
N GLY A 300 -17.59 11.71 -0.14
CA GLY A 300 -17.09 13.06 -0.37
C GLY A 300 -16.35 13.62 0.85
N GLY A 301 -15.37 14.46 0.54
CA GLY A 301 -14.56 15.15 1.52
C GLY A 301 -13.73 16.26 0.89
N TYR A 302 -12.72 16.71 1.61
CA TYR A 302 -11.76 17.70 1.13
C TYR A 302 -10.42 17.56 1.87
N ILE A 303 -9.37 18.04 1.24
CA ILE A 303 -8.05 18.21 1.87
C ILE A 303 -8.02 19.60 2.51
N ALA A 304 -7.49 19.69 3.72
CA ALA A 304 -7.31 20.94 4.44
C ALA A 304 -5.89 21.05 5.03
N TYR A 305 -5.46 22.29 5.32
CA TYR A 305 -4.24 22.57 6.07
C TYR A 305 -4.53 22.75 7.56
N ALA A 306 -3.69 22.10 8.37
CA ALA A 306 -3.51 22.41 9.78
C ALA A 306 -2.19 23.17 9.95
N ASP A 307 -2.22 24.35 10.53
CA ASP A 307 -1.02 25.16 10.80
C ASP A 307 -0.14 24.46 11.86
N SER A 308 -0.77 23.74 12.81
CA SER A 308 -0.09 22.96 13.86
C SER A 308 -0.84 21.66 14.15
N ILE A 309 -0.11 20.56 14.28
CA ILE A 309 -0.62 19.28 14.78
C ILE A 309 0.28 18.83 15.92
N LYS A 310 -0.31 18.60 17.12
CA LYS A 310 0.42 18.10 18.29
C LYS A 310 -0.07 16.72 18.68
N ILE A 311 0.85 15.79 18.86
CA ILE A 311 0.59 14.39 19.24
C ILE A 311 1.63 13.99 20.28
N GLY A 312 1.19 13.87 21.54
CA GLY A 312 2.13 13.70 22.65
C GLY A 312 3.14 14.84 22.72
N GLY A 313 4.43 14.52 22.75
CA GLY A 313 5.53 15.49 22.74
C GLY A 313 5.92 16.03 21.36
N LEU A 314 5.30 15.55 20.29
CA LEU A 314 5.61 15.93 18.92
C LEU A 314 4.73 17.11 18.48
N GLU A 315 5.33 18.08 17.80
CA GLU A 315 4.61 19.17 17.11
C GLU A 315 5.05 19.22 15.65
N PHE A 316 4.07 19.14 14.76
CA PHE A 316 4.25 19.24 13.31
C PHE A 316 3.59 20.53 12.81
N LYS A 317 4.16 21.12 11.77
CA LYS A 317 3.67 22.35 11.15
C LYS A 317 3.33 22.12 9.68
N ASN A 318 2.33 22.87 9.20
CA ASN A 318 1.94 22.93 7.79
C ASN A 318 1.53 21.58 7.19
N CYS A 319 0.73 20.79 7.92
CA CYS A 319 0.38 19.44 7.53
C CYS A 319 -0.99 19.36 6.87
N LEU A 320 -1.10 18.47 5.89
CA LEU A 320 -2.37 18.15 5.25
C LEU A 320 -3.21 17.24 6.16
N VAL A 321 -4.51 17.45 6.13
CA VAL A 321 -5.51 16.65 6.83
C VAL A 321 -6.63 16.35 5.86
N GLU A 322 -7.01 15.08 5.72
CA GLU A 322 -8.19 14.71 4.96
C GLU A 322 -9.44 14.85 5.82
N VAL A 323 -10.46 15.50 5.29
CA VAL A 323 -11.67 15.84 6.03
C VAL A 323 -12.89 15.21 5.37
N SER A 324 -13.64 14.43 6.12
CA SER A 324 -14.93 13.86 5.68
C SER A 324 -16.01 14.95 5.65
N ASP A 325 -16.89 14.92 4.64
CA ASP A 325 -18.10 15.76 4.65
C ASP A 325 -19.10 15.39 5.77
N ARG A 326 -18.86 14.28 6.49
CA ARG A 326 -19.71 13.81 7.60
C ARG A 326 -19.31 14.44 8.92
N ARG A 327 -20.27 14.51 9.86
CA ARG A 327 -20.08 15.03 11.22
C ARG A 327 -19.34 14.07 12.16
N SER A 328 -19.19 12.81 11.80
CA SER A 328 -18.38 11.82 12.49
C SER A 328 -17.80 10.83 11.47
N VAL A 329 -16.66 10.27 11.78
CA VAL A 329 -16.02 9.18 11.01
C VAL A 329 -16.14 7.90 11.80
N VAL A 330 -16.96 6.96 11.32
CA VAL A 330 -17.22 5.67 12.00
C VAL A 330 -17.53 5.87 13.50
N ASP A 331 -18.38 6.86 13.83
CA ASP A 331 -18.78 7.24 15.19
C ASP A 331 -17.63 7.77 16.08
N THR A 332 -16.54 8.27 15.48
CA THR A 332 -15.41 8.91 16.16
C THR A 332 -15.15 10.31 15.59
N ASP A 333 -14.20 11.05 16.17
CA ASP A 333 -13.71 12.32 15.62
C ASP A 333 -12.97 12.11 14.30
N GLY A 334 -12.31 10.94 14.15
CA GLY A 334 -11.55 10.58 12.96
C GLY A 334 -10.65 9.37 13.19
N LEU A 335 -9.82 9.10 12.18
CA LEU A 335 -8.83 8.03 12.15
C LEU A 335 -7.43 8.63 12.04
N ILE A 336 -6.46 7.96 12.64
CA ILE A 336 -5.03 8.23 12.46
C ILE A 336 -4.34 6.97 11.96
N GLY A 337 -3.87 7.02 10.70
CA GLY A 337 -3.01 6.01 10.12
C GLY A 337 -1.65 6.01 10.81
N MET A 338 -1.09 4.84 11.06
CA MET A 338 0.24 4.78 11.68
C MET A 338 1.36 5.11 10.70
N ASP A 339 1.06 5.18 9.42
CA ASP A 339 1.93 5.68 8.35
C ASP A 339 2.32 7.16 8.53
N VAL A 340 1.53 7.95 9.25
CA VAL A 340 1.91 9.32 9.65
C VAL A 340 3.22 9.35 10.44
N PHE A 341 3.59 8.24 11.08
CA PHE A 341 4.83 8.08 11.82
C PHE A 341 5.86 7.25 11.05
N ALA A 342 5.78 7.16 9.72
CA ALA A 342 6.67 6.33 8.89
C ALA A 342 8.17 6.68 9.01
N LYS A 343 8.50 7.86 9.53
CA LYS A 343 9.87 8.29 9.85
C LYS A 343 10.35 7.85 11.24
N PHE A 344 9.52 7.12 11.97
CA PHE A 344 9.83 6.59 13.29
C PHE A 344 9.72 5.05 13.28
N LEU A 345 10.43 4.43 14.21
CA LEU A 345 10.13 3.07 14.62
C LEU A 345 8.89 3.11 15.51
N VAL A 346 7.78 2.57 15.02
CA VAL A 346 6.48 2.59 15.69
C VAL A 346 6.33 1.33 16.55
N THR A 347 5.98 1.49 17.83
CA THR A 347 5.63 0.38 18.73
C THR A 347 4.24 0.62 19.30
N LEU A 348 3.30 -0.26 18.96
CA LEU A 348 1.96 -0.30 19.50
C LEU A 348 1.92 -1.37 20.61
N ASP A 349 2.09 -0.96 21.86
CA ASP A 349 1.97 -1.85 23.03
C ASP A 349 0.53 -1.82 23.53
N PHE A 350 -0.32 -2.67 22.97
CA PHE A 350 -1.73 -2.72 23.34
C PHE A 350 -1.95 -3.22 24.78
N PRO A 351 -1.24 -4.24 25.28
CA PRO A 351 -1.32 -4.64 26.68
C PRO A 351 -1.02 -3.52 27.68
N TRP A 352 -0.01 -2.68 27.40
CA TRP A 352 0.36 -1.53 28.25
C TRP A 352 -0.31 -0.23 27.82
N ARG A 353 -1.13 -0.26 26.75
CA ARG A 353 -1.88 0.90 26.25
C ARG A 353 -0.97 2.08 25.89
N MET A 354 0.13 1.82 25.21
CA MET A 354 1.15 2.80 24.91
C MET A 354 1.57 2.76 23.43
N LEU A 355 1.61 3.91 22.80
CA LEU A 355 2.35 4.13 21.56
C LEU A 355 3.73 4.65 21.92
N THR A 356 4.77 3.95 21.47
CA THR A 356 6.15 4.44 21.54
C THR A 356 6.66 4.73 20.14
N LEU A 357 7.17 5.93 19.93
CA LEU A 357 7.85 6.35 18.70
C LEU A 357 9.32 6.53 19.02
N GLY A 358 10.17 5.85 18.28
CA GLY A 358 11.63 5.89 18.44
C GLY A 358 12.35 6.15 17.12
N PRO A 359 13.67 6.37 17.15
CA PRO A 359 14.44 6.51 15.94
C PRO A 359 14.47 5.19 15.16
N LEU A 360 14.42 5.28 13.83
CA LEU A 360 14.72 4.15 12.97
C LEU A 360 16.20 3.80 13.06
N PRO A 361 16.59 2.52 12.87
CA PRO A 361 17.99 2.16 12.73
C PRO A 361 18.65 2.93 11.59
N PRO A 362 19.81 3.57 11.81
CA PRO A 362 20.48 4.33 10.75
C PRO A 362 21.00 3.39 9.65
N TYR A 363 20.92 3.83 8.40
CA TYR A 363 21.59 3.13 7.31
C TYR A 363 23.12 3.18 7.53
N PRO A 364 23.86 2.12 7.17
CA PRO A 364 25.31 2.11 7.28
C PRO A 364 25.95 3.31 6.54
N GLY A 365 26.73 4.12 7.25
CA GLY A 365 27.43 5.27 6.68
C GLY A 365 26.59 6.52 6.47
N THR A 366 25.37 6.58 7.00
CA THR A 366 24.48 7.74 6.85
C THR A 366 24.15 8.41 8.19
N VAL A 367 23.82 9.70 8.13
CA VAL A 367 23.12 10.42 9.21
C VAL A 367 21.75 10.78 8.69
N GLU A 368 20.70 10.26 9.34
CA GLU A 368 19.33 10.52 8.92
C GLU A 368 18.92 11.98 9.20
N ALA A 369 18.09 12.52 8.30
CA ALA A 369 17.41 13.79 8.52
C ALA A 369 16.39 13.66 9.66
N ALA A 370 16.05 14.78 10.30
CA ALA A 370 15.02 14.81 11.33
C ALA A 370 13.68 14.23 10.81
N PRO A 371 12.94 13.47 11.64
CA PRO A 371 11.68 12.88 11.22
C PRO A 371 10.63 13.95 10.82
N SER A 372 9.79 13.62 9.86
CA SER A 372 8.65 14.44 9.43
C SER A 372 7.36 13.61 9.48
N LEU A 373 6.21 14.27 9.63
CA LEU A 373 4.90 13.61 9.57
C LEU A 373 4.56 13.29 8.11
N ASP A 374 4.31 12.03 7.79
CA ASP A 374 3.79 11.65 6.48
C ASP A 374 2.26 11.68 6.53
N THR A 375 1.67 12.76 6.04
CA THR A 375 0.21 12.95 6.06
C THR A 375 -0.48 12.50 4.77
N GLN A 376 0.27 12.02 3.77
CA GLN A 376 -0.29 11.66 2.47
C GLN A 376 -0.35 10.16 2.21
N GLY A 377 0.21 9.31 3.11
CA GLY A 377 0.23 7.85 2.92
C GLY A 377 0.94 7.37 1.65
N GLU A 378 1.66 8.27 0.99
CA GLU A 378 2.48 7.90 -0.15
C GLU A 378 3.73 7.19 0.34
N SER A 379 4.04 6.07 -0.28
CA SER A 379 5.37 5.46 -0.15
C SER A 379 6.44 6.53 -0.38
N PRO A 380 7.61 6.46 0.27
CA PRO A 380 8.63 7.49 0.14
C PRO A 380 8.86 7.81 -1.33
N SER A 381 8.28 8.94 -1.77
CA SER A 381 8.53 9.52 -3.07
C SER A 381 9.89 10.21 -3.00
N SER A 382 10.52 10.42 -4.14
CA SER A 382 11.79 11.14 -4.29
C SER A 382 11.77 12.59 -3.76
N ASP A 383 10.66 13.04 -3.19
CA ASP A 383 10.42 14.40 -2.69
C ASP A 383 11.11 14.71 -1.34
N SER A 384 11.96 13.80 -0.81
CA SER A 384 12.82 14.12 0.34
C SER A 384 13.96 15.10 0.00
N ASP A 385 13.84 15.87 -1.07
CA ASP A 385 14.82 16.85 -1.52
C ASP A 385 14.61 18.24 -0.87
N GLU A 386 14.10 18.33 0.35
CA GLU A 386 14.16 19.57 1.10
C GLU A 386 15.52 19.72 1.77
N THR A 387 16.30 20.61 1.18
CA THR A 387 17.58 21.10 1.67
C THR A 387 17.45 21.75 3.06
N ALA A 388 17.57 20.96 4.11
CA ALA A 388 18.07 21.50 5.37
C ALA A 388 19.54 21.82 5.15
N ALA A 389 19.93 23.09 5.24
CA ALA A 389 21.32 23.51 5.17
C ALA A 389 22.15 22.72 6.20
N PRO A 390 23.28 22.10 5.81
CA PRO A 390 24.06 21.29 6.72
C PRO A 390 24.60 22.18 7.84
N ALA A 391 24.40 21.72 9.08
CA ALA A 391 25.07 22.31 10.23
C ALA A 391 26.57 22.23 9.98
N LYS A 392 27.27 23.36 10.10
CA LYS A 392 28.73 23.45 9.89
C LYS A 392 29.44 22.48 10.86
N GLY A 393 30.06 21.44 10.30
CA GLY A 393 31.01 20.61 11.02
C GLY A 393 30.88 19.08 10.93
N ALA A 394 29.89 18.54 10.23
CA ALA A 394 29.75 17.08 10.08
C ALA A 394 30.16 16.61 8.67
N THR A 395 31.15 15.73 8.61
CA THR A 395 31.60 15.04 7.37
C THR A 395 30.69 13.87 6.97
N ALA A 396 29.46 13.78 7.49
CA ALA A 396 28.50 12.75 7.13
C ALA A 396 27.66 13.22 5.95
N VAL A 397 27.70 12.47 4.86
CA VAL A 397 26.93 12.72 3.65
C VAL A 397 25.49 12.29 3.92
N ALA A 398 24.54 13.24 3.91
CA ALA A 398 23.13 12.90 3.86
C ALA A 398 22.88 12.13 2.56
N VAL A 399 22.40 10.90 2.65
CA VAL A 399 22.02 10.13 1.46
C VAL A 399 20.72 10.72 0.94
N LYS A 400 20.76 11.25 -0.29
CA LYS A 400 19.61 11.79 -0.99
C LYS A 400 18.97 10.70 -1.84
N GLY A 401 17.65 10.55 -1.73
CA GLY A 401 16.87 9.66 -2.58
C GLY A 401 16.35 8.40 -1.88
N PRO A 402 15.55 7.60 -2.58
CA PRO A 402 14.99 6.38 -2.04
C PRO A 402 16.05 5.31 -1.78
N HIS A 403 15.82 4.50 -0.77
CA HIS A 403 16.68 3.41 -0.34
C HIS A 403 15.99 2.07 -0.56
N ASP A 404 16.77 1.01 -0.66
CA ASP A 404 16.28 -0.35 -0.59
C ASP A 404 16.18 -0.80 0.87
N ARG A 405 15.32 -1.79 1.13
CA ARG A 405 15.11 -2.39 2.45
C ARG A 405 16.45 -2.67 3.14
N PHE A 406 16.58 -2.16 4.35
CA PHE A 406 17.68 -2.46 5.24
C PHE A 406 17.17 -3.22 6.46
N ILE A 407 17.77 -4.37 6.76
CA ILE A 407 17.45 -5.17 7.94
C ILE A 407 18.60 -4.96 8.95
N ALA A 408 18.36 -4.15 9.96
CA ALA A 408 19.32 -3.91 11.02
C ALA A 408 19.62 -5.21 11.79
N PRO A 409 20.81 -5.35 12.42
CA PRO A 409 21.18 -6.57 13.14
C PRO A 409 20.16 -6.99 14.20
N GLU A 410 19.55 -6.05 14.90
CA GLU A 410 18.51 -6.27 15.91
C GLU A 410 17.15 -6.68 15.31
N MET A 411 16.96 -6.45 14.02
CA MET A 411 15.71 -6.74 13.28
C MET A 411 15.79 -8.03 12.44
N GLN A 412 16.84 -8.83 12.55
CA GLN A 412 17.04 -10.07 11.76
C GLN A 412 15.91 -11.10 11.93
N LYS A 413 15.15 -11.01 13.01
CA LYS A 413 14.00 -11.90 13.29
C LYS A 413 12.66 -11.27 12.95
N TRP A 414 12.65 -10.04 12.46
CA TRP A 414 11.43 -9.37 12.06
C TRP A 414 10.89 -9.95 10.76
N THR A 415 9.60 -9.85 10.59
CA THR A 415 8.90 -10.34 9.40
C THR A 415 8.91 -9.26 8.34
N SER A 416 9.44 -9.60 7.17
CA SER A 416 9.28 -8.77 5.98
C SER A 416 7.81 -8.82 5.54
N VAL A 417 7.21 -7.66 5.32
CA VAL A 417 5.83 -7.53 4.88
C VAL A 417 5.76 -6.82 3.54
N TYR A 418 4.66 -7.01 2.83
CA TYR A 418 4.40 -6.28 1.59
C TYR A 418 3.78 -4.92 1.91
N ARG A 419 4.22 -3.88 1.18
CA ARG A 419 3.65 -2.54 1.27
C ARG A 419 2.80 -2.22 0.04
N ILE A 420 1.50 -2.03 0.26
CA ILE A 420 0.58 -1.61 -0.79
C ILE A 420 0.01 -0.24 -0.38
N GLY A 421 0.61 0.83 -0.90
CA GLY A 421 0.35 2.17 -0.37
C GLY A 421 0.75 2.27 1.10
N HIS A 422 -0.19 2.68 1.95
CA HIS A 422 -0.04 2.73 3.41
C HIS A 422 -0.20 1.36 4.08
N ASN A 423 -0.85 0.41 3.43
CA ASN A 423 -1.17 -0.89 4.03
C ASN A 423 0.06 -1.76 4.23
N MET A 424 0.18 -2.32 5.43
CA MET A 424 1.13 -3.39 5.76
C MET A 424 0.43 -4.73 5.59
N VAL A 425 0.89 -5.52 4.63
CA VAL A 425 0.21 -6.75 4.20
C VAL A 425 1.09 -7.96 4.51
N VAL A 426 0.51 -8.93 5.21
CA VAL A 426 1.23 -10.14 5.64
C VAL A 426 0.71 -11.38 4.95
N PRO A 427 1.60 -12.26 4.46
CA PRO A 427 1.22 -13.61 4.07
C PRO A 427 0.67 -14.38 5.27
N THR A 428 -0.54 -14.87 5.15
CA THR A 428 -1.24 -15.58 6.23
C THR A 428 -1.72 -16.94 5.75
N ALA A 429 -1.31 -18.01 6.44
CA ALA A 429 -1.83 -19.35 6.18
C ALA A 429 -3.12 -19.58 6.95
N LEU A 430 -4.14 -20.08 6.28
CA LEU A 430 -5.43 -20.44 6.83
C LEU A 430 -5.52 -21.96 7.00
N ASN A 431 -5.74 -22.45 8.22
CA ASN A 431 -5.78 -23.88 8.55
C ASN A 431 -4.56 -24.65 8.00
N ASN A 432 -3.36 -24.03 7.99
CA ASN A 432 -2.13 -24.57 7.42
C ASN A 432 -2.23 -24.98 5.93
N LYS A 433 -3.17 -24.41 5.19
CA LYS A 433 -3.34 -24.61 3.75
C LYS A 433 -2.62 -23.51 2.95
N ARG A 434 -3.30 -22.95 1.96
CA ARG A 434 -2.75 -21.90 1.10
C ARG A 434 -2.45 -20.61 1.89
N MET A 435 -1.36 -19.96 1.50
CA MET A 435 -1.06 -18.60 1.92
C MET A 435 -1.99 -17.63 1.19
N ARG A 436 -2.44 -16.60 1.91
CA ARG A 436 -3.27 -15.49 1.42
C ARG A 436 -2.75 -14.17 1.96
N LEU A 437 -3.05 -13.06 1.28
CA LEU A 437 -2.67 -11.73 1.74
C LEU A 437 -3.71 -11.16 2.69
N PHE A 438 -3.25 -10.70 3.85
CA PHE A 438 -4.06 -10.05 4.88
C PHE A 438 -3.47 -8.69 5.24
N ILE A 439 -4.32 -7.68 5.35
CA ILE A 439 -3.92 -6.37 5.89
C ILE A 439 -3.87 -6.44 7.41
N ILE A 440 -2.86 -5.84 8.02
CA ILE A 440 -2.79 -5.58 9.46
C ILE A 440 -3.62 -4.33 9.74
N ASP A 441 -4.78 -4.50 10.40
CA ASP A 441 -5.81 -3.46 10.52
C ASP A 441 -6.29 -3.33 11.96
N THR A 442 -5.69 -2.38 12.72
CA THR A 442 -6.11 -2.09 14.09
C THR A 442 -7.40 -1.28 14.18
N GLY A 443 -7.87 -0.71 13.07
CA GLY A 443 -9.15 -0.05 12.92
C GLY A 443 -10.33 -1.02 12.80
N ALA A 444 -10.08 -2.22 12.27
CA ALA A 444 -11.03 -3.31 12.25
C ALA A 444 -11.17 -3.95 13.64
N GLN A 445 -12.38 -3.96 14.21
CA GLN A 445 -12.62 -4.54 15.52
C GLN A 445 -12.36 -6.05 15.54
N SER A 446 -12.72 -6.75 14.46
CA SER A 446 -12.62 -8.21 14.35
C SER A 446 -11.81 -8.61 13.11
N THR A 447 -11.01 -9.65 13.31
CA THR A 447 -10.36 -10.37 12.21
C THR A 447 -11.42 -10.93 11.27
N SER A 448 -11.22 -10.73 9.99
CA SER A 448 -12.21 -11.08 8.98
C SER A 448 -11.56 -11.67 7.73
N ILE A 449 -12.35 -12.42 6.97
CA ILE A 449 -11.90 -13.16 5.79
C ILE A 449 -12.88 -12.96 4.63
N SER A 450 -12.38 -12.94 3.39
CA SER A 450 -13.24 -12.90 2.21
C SER A 450 -14.06 -14.19 2.08
N PRO A 451 -15.28 -14.14 1.51
CA PRO A 451 -16.09 -15.34 1.34
C PRO A 451 -15.45 -16.42 0.47
N SER A 452 -14.64 -16.03 -0.52
CA SER A 452 -13.87 -16.96 -1.36
C SER A 452 -12.85 -17.73 -0.54
N ALA A 453 -11.99 -17.02 0.20
CA ALA A 453 -10.97 -17.64 1.02
C ALA A 453 -11.57 -18.46 2.20
N ALA A 454 -12.69 -18.00 2.78
CA ALA A 454 -13.38 -18.72 3.84
C ALA A 454 -13.89 -20.10 3.37
N ARG A 455 -14.55 -20.16 2.19
CA ARG A 455 -15.10 -21.41 1.65
C ARG A 455 -14.03 -22.48 1.35
N GLU A 456 -12.79 -22.07 1.13
CA GLU A 456 -11.66 -23.01 0.93
C GLU A 456 -11.28 -23.76 2.21
N VAL A 457 -11.52 -23.18 3.38
CA VAL A 457 -10.97 -23.66 4.65
C VAL A 457 -12.03 -24.01 5.69
N THR A 458 -13.26 -23.47 5.58
CA THR A 458 -14.33 -23.69 6.55
C THR A 458 -15.71 -23.64 5.90
N LYS A 459 -16.74 -24.06 6.66
CA LYS A 459 -18.14 -23.85 6.27
C LYS A 459 -18.56 -22.42 6.60
N VAL A 460 -19.27 -21.79 5.68
CA VAL A 460 -19.70 -20.38 5.76
C VAL A 460 -21.22 -20.32 5.78
N PHE A 461 -21.77 -19.56 6.71
CA PHE A 461 -23.20 -19.39 6.92
C PHE A 461 -23.55 -17.89 6.84
N SER A 462 -24.72 -17.58 6.30
CA SER A 462 -25.21 -16.20 6.32
C SER A 462 -25.52 -15.77 7.76
N ASP A 463 -25.10 -14.57 8.14
CA ASP A 463 -25.37 -13.99 9.45
C ASP A 463 -26.10 -12.66 9.31
N SER A 464 -27.39 -12.65 9.67
CA SER A 464 -28.21 -11.43 9.68
C SER A 464 -28.05 -10.59 10.95
N ASN A 465 -27.39 -11.11 11.98
CA ASN A 465 -27.25 -10.44 13.27
C ASN A 465 -25.98 -9.61 13.37
N SER A 466 -24.94 -9.99 12.65
CA SER A 466 -23.69 -9.25 12.62
C SER A 466 -23.78 -8.06 11.64
N GLN A 467 -23.24 -6.93 12.08
CA GLN A 467 -23.11 -5.72 11.26
C GLN A 467 -21.65 -5.31 11.15
N VAL A 468 -21.20 -5.11 9.92
CA VAL A 468 -19.88 -4.52 9.64
C VAL A 468 -20.11 -3.09 9.14
N LYS A 469 -19.47 -2.13 9.81
CA LYS A 469 -19.56 -0.71 9.48
C LYS A 469 -18.15 -0.15 9.25
N GLY A 470 -17.94 0.47 8.13
CA GLY A 470 -16.69 1.14 7.78
C GLY A 470 -16.91 2.56 7.25
N VAL A 471 -15.85 3.15 6.69
CA VAL A 471 -15.86 4.52 6.13
C VAL A 471 -16.93 4.66 5.05
N SER A 472 -17.11 3.65 4.20
CA SER A 472 -18.14 3.63 3.15
C SER A 472 -19.51 3.08 3.61
N GLY A 473 -19.79 3.08 4.91
CA GLY A 473 -21.08 2.70 5.49
C GLY A 473 -21.15 1.23 5.88
N ASN A 474 -22.37 0.67 5.89
CA ASN A 474 -22.58 -0.72 6.30
C ASN A 474 -22.34 -1.68 5.14
N VAL A 475 -21.85 -2.88 5.47
CA VAL A 475 -21.77 -4.02 4.55
C VAL A 475 -23.10 -4.74 4.52
N SER A 476 -23.62 -5.02 3.32
CA SER A 476 -24.97 -5.59 3.14
C SER A 476 -25.05 -7.08 3.46
N ASN A 477 -24.00 -7.82 3.13
CA ASN A 477 -23.98 -9.28 3.29
C ASN A 477 -22.82 -9.67 4.19
N VAL A 478 -23.15 -10.14 5.38
CA VAL A 478 -22.18 -10.66 6.36
C VAL A 478 -22.41 -12.15 6.51
N TYR A 479 -21.33 -12.88 6.60
CA TYR A 479 -21.30 -14.32 6.83
C TYR A 479 -20.43 -14.61 8.04
N VAL A 480 -20.62 -15.80 8.61
CA VAL A 480 -19.77 -16.34 9.68
C VAL A 480 -19.23 -17.69 9.24
N GLY A 481 -17.92 -17.84 9.31
CA GLY A 481 -17.25 -19.13 9.16
C GLY A 481 -17.13 -19.83 10.52
N ASN A 482 -16.97 -21.15 10.50
CA ASN A 482 -16.57 -21.87 11.70
C ASN A 482 -15.13 -21.48 12.09
N SER A 483 -14.56 -22.14 13.11
CA SER A 483 -13.19 -21.89 13.54
C SER A 483 -12.18 -21.95 12.38
N VAL A 484 -11.30 -20.95 12.32
CA VAL A 484 -10.19 -20.86 11.38
C VAL A 484 -8.91 -20.57 12.17
N THR A 485 -7.85 -21.33 11.89
CA THR A 485 -6.51 -21.05 12.42
C THR A 485 -5.80 -20.10 11.45
N PHE A 486 -5.42 -18.93 11.94
CA PHE A 486 -4.57 -17.95 11.24
C PHE A 486 -3.12 -18.15 11.68
N ARG A 487 -2.21 -18.22 10.71
CA ARG A 487 -0.78 -18.24 10.97
C ARG A 487 -0.08 -17.20 10.09
N PHE A 488 0.44 -16.16 10.71
CA PHE A 488 1.22 -15.10 10.07
C PHE A 488 2.46 -14.80 10.90
N ALA A 489 3.55 -14.45 10.26
CA ALA A 489 4.84 -14.34 10.94
C ALA A 489 5.13 -15.59 11.79
N HIS A 490 5.37 -15.40 13.09
CA HIS A 490 5.49 -16.49 14.08
C HIS A 490 4.27 -16.66 14.97
N ILE A 491 3.20 -15.90 14.71
CA ILE A 491 1.93 -15.97 15.46
C ILE A 491 1.04 -17.03 14.83
N GLN A 492 0.44 -17.86 15.68
CA GLN A 492 -0.64 -18.76 15.31
C GLN A 492 -1.78 -18.61 16.31
N GLN A 493 -2.97 -18.35 15.80
CA GLN A 493 -4.16 -18.18 16.62
C GLN A 493 -5.36 -18.81 15.94
N GLU A 494 -6.16 -19.55 16.73
CA GLU A 494 -7.46 -20.05 16.31
C GLU A 494 -8.53 -19.01 16.62
N HIS A 495 -9.34 -18.67 15.62
CA HIS A 495 -10.42 -17.71 15.73
C HIS A 495 -11.75 -18.41 15.50
N PRO A 496 -12.62 -18.57 16.53
CA PRO A 496 -13.94 -19.12 16.36
C PRO A 496 -14.89 -18.11 15.73
N ASN A 497 -15.83 -18.57 14.92
CA ASN A 497 -16.88 -17.73 14.32
C ASN A 497 -16.33 -16.53 13.55
N VAL A 498 -15.38 -16.78 12.62
CA VAL A 498 -14.71 -15.73 11.88
C VAL A 498 -15.70 -14.99 10.98
N LEU A 499 -15.70 -13.65 11.06
CA LEU A 499 -16.51 -12.82 10.18
C LEU A 499 -16.03 -12.91 8.74
N SER A 500 -16.99 -12.94 7.80
CA SER A 500 -16.69 -13.00 6.37
C SER A 500 -17.61 -12.06 5.61
N PHE A 501 -17.02 -11.21 4.77
CA PHE A 501 -17.74 -10.27 3.93
C PHE A 501 -16.94 -9.94 2.66
N ASP A 502 -17.62 -9.35 1.67
CA ASP A 502 -17.01 -8.99 0.40
C ASP A 502 -15.90 -7.96 0.58
N MET A 503 -14.67 -8.32 0.15
CA MET A 503 -13.47 -7.49 0.17
C MET A 503 -13.02 -7.06 -1.23
N SER A 504 -13.88 -7.23 -2.23
CA SER A 504 -13.55 -6.88 -3.62
C SER A 504 -13.24 -5.39 -3.80
N GLY A 505 -13.86 -4.51 -3.01
CA GLY A 505 -13.54 -3.08 -2.97
C GLY A 505 -12.09 -2.84 -2.55
N ILE A 506 -11.65 -3.45 -1.44
CA ILE A 506 -10.25 -3.35 -0.96
C ILE A 506 -9.29 -3.92 -2.00
N SER A 507 -9.61 -5.08 -2.57
CA SER A 507 -8.79 -5.72 -3.61
C SER A 507 -8.69 -4.87 -4.88
N LYS A 508 -9.75 -4.15 -5.23
CA LYS A 508 -9.74 -3.20 -6.36
C LYS A 508 -8.85 -1.99 -6.05
N ASP A 509 -8.95 -1.42 -4.87
CA ASP A 509 -8.18 -0.24 -4.46
C ASP A 509 -6.69 -0.57 -4.32
N THR A 510 -6.35 -1.74 -3.79
CA THR A 510 -4.97 -2.22 -3.67
C THR A 510 -4.38 -2.77 -4.97
N GLY A 511 -5.23 -3.11 -5.94
CA GLY A 511 -4.82 -3.74 -7.20
C GLY A 511 -4.43 -5.22 -7.09
N THR A 512 -4.55 -5.82 -5.92
CA THR A 512 -4.24 -7.24 -5.65
C THR A 512 -5.32 -7.86 -4.76
N GLU A 513 -5.49 -9.18 -4.80
CA GLU A 513 -6.47 -9.84 -3.95
C GLU A 513 -6.05 -9.75 -2.48
N ILE A 514 -6.87 -9.09 -1.70
CA ILE A 514 -6.80 -9.09 -0.23
C ILE A 514 -7.85 -10.06 0.28
N SER A 515 -7.39 -11.12 0.93
CA SER A 515 -8.24 -12.20 1.42
C SER A 515 -8.76 -11.97 2.83
N GLY A 516 -8.29 -10.96 3.54
CA GLY A 516 -8.79 -10.63 4.87
C GLY A 516 -8.07 -9.50 5.58
N LEU A 517 -8.53 -9.24 6.80
CA LEU A 517 -7.97 -8.29 7.73
C LEU A 517 -7.59 -9.03 9.01
N ILE A 518 -6.40 -8.79 9.55
CA ILE A 518 -6.04 -9.15 10.92
C ILE A 518 -6.45 -7.98 11.80
N GLY A 519 -7.54 -8.19 12.56
CA GLY A 519 -8.20 -7.15 13.32
C GLY A 519 -7.66 -6.99 14.75
N PHE A 520 -8.27 -6.03 15.45
CA PHE A 520 -7.89 -5.67 16.82
C PHE A 520 -8.12 -6.82 17.83
N ASP A 521 -9.09 -7.69 17.60
CA ASP A 521 -9.33 -8.88 18.44
C ASP A 521 -8.11 -9.80 18.53
N MET A 522 -7.28 -9.86 17.49
CA MET A 522 -6.00 -10.58 17.50
C MET A 522 -4.82 -9.65 17.88
N LEU A 523 -4.76 -8.47 17.28
CA LEU A 523 -3.63 -7.54 17.47
C LEU A 523 -3.61 -6.93 18.87
N GLY A 524 -4.76 -6.71 19.49
CA GLY A 524 -4.90 -6.12 20.83
C GLY A 524 -4.23 -6.91 21.96
N LEU A 525 -3.85 -8.17 21.70
CA LEU A 525 -3.11 -9.03 22.63
C LEU A 525 -1.58 -8.92 22.48
N LEU A 526 -1.12 -8.17 21.46
CA LEU A 526 0.27 -8.15 21.03
C LEU A 526 0.92 -6.79 21.28
N VAL A 527 2.24 -6.81 21.35
CA VAL A 527 3.08 -5.65 21.06
C VAL A 527 3.44 -5.74 19.59
N VAL A 528 2.99 -4.75 18.81
CA VAL A 528 3.24 -4.68 17.36
C VAL A 528 4.26 -3.59 17.08
N LYS A 529 5.42 -3.96 16.53
CA LYS A 529 6.45 -3.02 16.11
C LYS A 529 6.46 -2.92 14.60
N ILE A 530 6.55 -1.70 14.07
CA ILE A 530 6.45 -1.43 12.64
C ILE A 530 7.59 -0.51 12.20
N ASP A 531 8.35 -0.96 11.23
CA ASP A 531 9.25 -0.14 10.43
C ASP A 531 8.62 0.05 9.04
N TYR A 532 7.96 1.19 8.86
CA TYR A 532 7.33 1.55 7.57
C TYR A 532 8.36 1.82 6.47
N ARG A 533 9.55 2.30 6.82
CA ARG A 533 10.62 2.58 5.87
C ARG A 533 11.07 1.31 5.16
N ASP A 534 11.32 0.27 5.94
CA ASP A 534 11.91 -0.97 5.43
C ASP A 534 10.88 -2.10 5.24
N GLY A 535 9.60 -1.85 5.54
CA GLY A 535 8.54 -2.85 5.41
C GLY A 535 8.77 -4.05 6.32
N LEU A 536 9.08 -3.79 7.60
CA LEU A 536 9.35 -4.82 8.60
C LEU A 536 8.35 -4.71 9.74
N MET A 537 7.90 -5.86 10.24
CA MET A 537 7.04 -5.94 11.43
C MET A 537 7.53 -6.99 12.40
N ASN A 538 7.33 -6.72 13.69
CA ASN A 538 7.51 -7.70 14.75
C ASN A 538 6.27 -7.78 15.62
N PHE A 539 5.89 -9.00 16.00
CA PHE A 539 4.70 -9.29 16.79
C PHE A 539 5.16 -10.03 18.05
N GLU A 540 4.96 -9.45 19.22
CA GLU A 540 5.37 -10.04 20.50
C GLU A 540 4.13 -10.35 21.33
N TYR A 541 3.97 -11.61 21.73
CA TYR A 541 2.96 -12.03 22.69
C TYR A 541 3.64 -12.36 24.03
N SER A 542 3.09 -11.83 25.11
CA SER A 542 3.52 -12.17 26.47
C SER A 542 2.30 -12.59 27.29
N ALA A 543 2.29 -13.85 27.71
CA ALA A 543 1.20 -14.39 28.56
C ALA A 543 1.03 -13.59 29.87
N ASP A 544 2.13 -13.11 30.43
CA ASP A 544 2.13 -12.32 31.68
C ASP A 544 1.52 -10.93 31.49
N ARG A 545 1.49 -10.42 30.27
CA ARG A 545 0.94 -9.09 29.92
C ARG A 545 -0.53 -9.14 29.51
N GLY A 546 -0.99 -10.26 28.92
CA GLY A 546 -2.32 -10.35 28.29
C GLY A 546 -3.50 -10.43 29.25
N TYR A 547 -3.34 -10.92 30.47
CA TYR A 547 -4.47 -11.20 31.39
C TYR A 547 -4.81 -10.08 32.39
N GLN A 548 -3.94 -9.10 32.59
CA GLN A 548 -4.14 -8.12 33.67
C GLN A 548 -5.03 -6.90 33.29
N HIS A 549 -5.36 -6.68 32.01
CA HIS A 549 -5.94 -5.39 31.58
C HIS A 549 -7.18 -5.47 30.67
N ILE A 550 -7.79 -6.63 30.48
CA ILE A 550 -9.07 -6.78 29.73
C ILE A 550 -10.29 -6.81 30.66
N ARG A 551 -10.12 -6.41 31.92
CA ARG A 551 -11.23 -6.23 32.87
C ARG A 551 -11.64 -4.78 32.95
#